data_2d3b9ae0aa0f0c42af4faf603bd5d354
#
_entry.id   2d3b9ae0aa0f0c42af4faf603bd5d354
#
_cell.length_a   1.000
_cell.length_b   1.000
_cell.length_c   1.000
_cell.angle_alpha   90.00
_cell.angle_beta   90.00
_cell.angle_gamma   90.00
#
_symmetry.space_group_name_H-M   'P 1'
#
loop_
_entity.id
_entity.type
_entity.pdbx_description
1 polymer ?
#
loop_
_entity_poly.entity_id
_entity_poly.type
_entity_poly.pdbx_seq_one_letter_code
_entity_poly.pdbx_strand_id
1 'polypeptide(L)'
;MEITFRKAKKSDLEAVGQIYENILASQENGGSYVGWVRGVYPTGQTAADALERDDLFVQEAAGRIVGAAIINRVQVDVYADVAWQYPAEDEQVMVLHTLVIEPAESRQGLGKAFVEFYEGYAAENGCAYLRMDTNARNKAARKLYAGLGYWEAGIMPCVFNGIPDVQLVCLEKKL
;
A
#
# COMPACT_ATOMS: atom_id res chain seq x y z
N MET A 1 -22.72 -2.12 4.13
CA MET A 1 -22.06 -0.80 4.18
C MET A 1 -21.55 -0.50 2.78
N GLU A 2 -21.95 0.62 2.20
CA GLU A 2 -21.47 1.01 0.88
C GLU A 2 -20.02 1.48 0.99
N ILE A 3 -19.16 0.92 0.15
CA ILE A 3 -17.72 1.26 0.07
C ILE A 3 -17.48 1.86 -1.30
N THR A 4 -16.84 3.02 -1.35
CA THR A 4 -16.46 3.70 -2.59
C THR A 4 -14.97 4.00 -2.60
N PHE A 5 -14.40 4.07 -3.81
CA PHE A 5 -12.99 4.40 -4.04
C PHE A 5 -12.90 5.57 -5.00
N ARG A 6 -11.97 6.45 -4.74
CA ARG A 6 -11.73 7.60 -5.60
C ARG A 6 -10.33 8.20 -5.38
N LYS A 7 -9.90 9.02 -6.30
CA LYS A 7 -8.73 9.88 -6.05
C LYS A 7 -8.99 10.82 -4.87
N ALA A 8 -7.96 11.04 -4.09
CA ALA A 8 -8.03 11.95 -2.95
C ALA A 8 -8.18 13.41 -3.41
N LYS A 9 -8.76 14.20 -2.53
CA LYS A 9 -8.85 15.66 -2.61
C LYS A 9 -8.03 16.28 -1.48
N LYS A 10 -7.70 17.56 -1.61
CA LYS A 10 -6.98 18.28 -0.55
C LYS A 10 -7.66 18.18 0.82
N SER A 11 -9.00 18.17 0.84
CA SER A 11 -9.78 18.02 2.07
C SER A 11 -9.66 16.65 2.75
N ASP A 12 -9.12 15.64 2.07
CA ASP A 12 -8.95 14.29 2.62
C ASP A 12 -7.61 14.12 3.36
N LEU A 13 -6.65 15.03 3.16
CA LEU A 13 -5.30 14.91 3.70
C LEU A 13 -5.25 14.78 5.22
N GLU A 14 -6.10 15.50 5.93
CA GLU A 14 -6.18 15.41 7.39
C GLU A 14 -6.61 14.02 7.83
N ALA A 15 -7.65 13.46 7.20
CA ALA A 15 -8.13 12.10 7.50
C ALA A 15 -7.09 11.03 7.17
N VAL A 16 -6.40 11.14 6.04
CA VAL A 16 -5.33 10.22 5.65
C VAL A 16 -4.18 10.29 6.65
N GLY A 17 -3.73 11.48 7.00
CA GLY A 17 -2.69 11.69 8.01
C GLY A 17 -3.07 11.10 9.37
N GLN A 18 -4.35 11.21 9.78
CA GLN A 18 -4.84 10.63 11.02
C GLN A 18 -4.80 9.10 10.97
N ILE A 19 -5.12 8.48 9.84
CA ILE A 19 -4.99 7.01 9.68
C ILE A 19 -3.52 6.59 9.84
N TYR A 20 -2.57 7.32 9.25
CA TYR A 20 -1.14 7.05 9.45
C TYR A 20 -0.77 7.08 10.94
N GLU A 21 -1.18 8.12 11.66
CA GLU A 21 -0.95 8.25 13.09
C GLU A 21 -1.59 7.09 13.89
N ASN A 22 -2.80 6.70 13.56
CA ASN A 22 -3.52 5.62 14.24
C ASN A 22 -2.81 4.27 14.04
N ILE A 23 -2.25 4.02 12.85
CA ILE A 23 -1.48 2.80 12.56
C ILE A 23 -0.18 2.78 13.35
N LEU A 24 0.56 3.90 13.39
CA LEU A 24 1.78 4.02 14.18
C LEU A 24 1.50 3.81 15.67
N ALA A 25 0.45 4.43 16.20
CA ALA A 25 0.04 4.26 17.59
C ALA A 25 -0.38 2.82 17.90
N SER A 26 -1.10 2.16 16.97
CA SER A 26 -1.48 0.75 17.12
C SER A 26 -0.24 -0.15 17.20
N GLN A 27 0.74 0.03 16.32
CA GLN A 27 1.99 -0.72 16.34
C GLN A 27 2.76 -0.50 17.65
N GLU A 28 2.90 0.75 18.08
CA GLU A 28 3.60 1.12 19.31
C GLU A 28 2.93 0.51 20.56
N ASN A 29 1.63 0.29 20.53
CA ASN A 29 0.85 -0.31 21.61
C ASN A 29 0.68 -1.85 21.47
N GLY A 30 1.53 -2.51 20.68
CA GLY A 30 1.54 -3.96 20.54
C GLY A 30 0.56 -4.52 19.52
N GLY A 31 -0.01 -3.69 18.66
CA GLY A 31 -0.81 -4.11 17.50
C GLY A 31 0.05 -4.72 16.38
N SER A 32 -0.55 -4.90 15.21
CA SER A 32 0.13 -5.48 14.05
C SER A 32 1.39 -4.71 13.69
N TYR A 33 2.48 -5.43 13.48
CA TYR A 33 3.75 -4.85 13.08
C TYR A 33 3.73 -4.49 11.59
N VAL A 34 3.96 -3.24 11.26
CA VAL A 34 4.03 -2.73 9.88
C VAL A 34 5.44 -2.28 9.48
N GLY A 35 6.33 -2.08 10.45
CA GLY A 35 7.72 -1.71 10.24
C GLY A 35 7.95 -0.22 9.99
N TRP A 36 6.95 0.61 10.22
CA TRP A 36 7.03 2.05 10.06
C TRP A 36 7.50 2.74 11.32
N VAL A 37 8.10 3.92 11.17
CA VAL A 37 8.70 4.69 12.26
C VAL A 37 8.10 6.09 12.29
N ARG A 38 7.58 6.47 13.45
CA ARG A 38 7.00 7.79 13.69
C ARG A 38 7.98 8.90 13.35
N GLY A 39 7.50 9.90 12.61
CA GLY A 39 8.30 11.03 12.16
C GLY A 39 9.24 10.72 10.98
N VAL A 40 9.34 9.46 10.56
CA VAL A 40 10.14 9.04 9.41
C VAL A 40 9.24 8.67 8.23
N TYR A 41 8.35 7.67 8.40
CA TYR A 41 7.43 7.23 7.35
C TYR A 41 6.29 6.38 7.92
N PRO A 42 5.05 6.52 7.44
CA PRO A 42 4.57 7.65 6.63
C PRO A 42 4.32 8.89 7.48
N THR A 43 4.30 10.04 6.84
CA THR A 43 3.98 11.33 7.47
C THR A 43 2.88 12.04 6.68
N GLY A 44 2.37 13.15 7.21
CA GLY A 44 1.44 14.00 6.46
C GLY A 44 2.01 14.45 5.11
N GLN A 45 3.33 14.65 5.02
CA GLN A 45 4.00 15.00 3.76
C GLN A 45 3.94 13.86 2.74
N THR A 46 3.96 12.60 3.18
CA THR A 46 3.77 11.43 2.29
C THR A 46 2.46 11.52 1.53
N ALA A 47 1.36 11.83 2.22
CA ALA A 47 0.05 12.00 1.61
C ALA A 47 -0.03 13.26 0.72
N ALA A 48 0.56 14.37 1.17
CA ALA A 48 0.57 15.62 0.41
C ALA A 48 1.33 15.47 -0.92
N ASP A 49 2.48 14.83 -0.91
CA ASP A 49 3.28 14.58 -2.12
C ASP A 49 2.53 13.65 -3.10
N ALA A 50 1.86 12.62 -2.58
CA ALA A 50 1.05 11.73 -3.40
C ALA A 50 -0.18 12.43 -4.01
N LEU A 51 -0.81 13.33 -3.26
CA LEU A 51 -1.88 14.16 -3.79
C LEU A 51 -1.39 15.05 -4.94
N GLU A 52 -0.23 15.69 -4.78
CA GLU A 52 0.37 16.55 -5.80
C GLU A 52 0.71 15.77 -7.09
N ARG A 53 1.17 14.51 -6.95
CA ARG A 53 1.39 13.60 -8.08
C ARG A 53 0.12 13.03 -8.70
N ASP A 54 -1.05 13.26 -8.11
CA ASP A 54 -2.35 12.69 -8.52
C ASP A 54 -2.40 11.16 -8.42
N ASP A 55 -1.69 10.57 -7.47
CA ASP A 55 -1.63 9.12 -7.25
C ASP A 55 -2.09 8.65 -5.87
N LEU A 56 -2.67 9.56 -5.06
CA LEU A 56 -3.30 9.22 -3.79
C LEU A 56 -4.77 8.83 -4.00
N PHE A 57 -5.14 7.65 -3.51
CA PHE A 57 -6.50 7.13 -3.54
C PHE A 57 -7.04 6.94 -2.14
N VAL A 58 -8.34 7.14 -1.96
CA VAL A 58 -9.03 6.95 -0.69
C VAL A 58 -10.18 5.97 -0.81
N GLN A 59 -10.45 5.28 0.28
CA GLN A 59 -11.60 4.42 0.48
C GLN A 59 -12.56 5.08 1.46
N GLU A 60 -13.78 5.26 1.03
CA GLU A 60 -14.85 5.81 1.86
C GLU A 60 -15.83 4.72 2.27
N ALA A 61 -16.26 4.77 3.53
CA ALA A 61 -17.33 3.95 4.05
C ALA A 61 -18.19 4.81 4.99
N ALA A 62 -19.52 4.80 4.79
CA ALA A 62 -20.46 5.60 5.56
C ALA A 62 -20.08 7.10 5.63
N GLY A 63 -19.60 7.66 4.52
CA GLY A 63 -19.22 9.07 4.41
C GLY A 63 -17.92 9.46 5.13
N ARG A 64 -17.11 8.49 5.55
CA ARG A 64 -15.81 8.71 6.20
C ARG A 64 -14.69 8.04 5.43
N ILE A 65 -13.51 8.64 5.42
CA ILE A 65 -12.31 8.00 4.90
C ILE A 65 -11.88 6.91 5.90
N VAL A 66 -11.80 5.67 5.42
CA VAL A 66 -11.42 4.50 6.22
C VAL A 66 -10.15 3.82 5.72
N GLY A 67 -9.64 4.23 4.57
CA GLY A 67 -8.42 3.71 4.00
C GLY A 67 -7.83 4.65 2.96
N ALA A 68 -6.55 4.46 2.68
CA ALA A 68 -5.84 5.17 1.61
C ALA A 68 -4.73 4.31 1.03
N ALA A 69 -4.34 4.60 -0.21
CA ALA A 69 -3.17 3.99 -0.85
C ALA A 69 -2.61 4.89 -1.92
N ILE A 70 -1.35 4.68 -2.26
CA ILE A 70 -0.69 5.32 -3.40
C ILE A 70 -0.62 4.28 -4.52
N ILE A 71 -1.16 4.62 -5.70
CA ILE A 71 -1.21 3.73 -6.86
C ILE A 71 -0.63 4.46 -8.06
N ASN A 72 0.47 3.96 -8.60
CA ASN A 72 1.17 4.55 -9.73
C ASN A 72 2.00 3.50 -10.49
N ARG A 73 2.81 3.94 -11.47
CA ARG A 73 3.76 3.10 -12.21
C ARG A 73 5.19 3.24 -11.71
N VAL A 74 5.41 3.88 -10.57
CA VAL A 74 6.75 4.09 -10.02
C VAL A 74 7.19 2.83 -9.28
N GLN A 75 8.18 2.15 -9.80
CA GLN A 75 8.82 1.01 -9.14
C GLN A 75 9.89 1.51 -8.19
N VAL A 76 9.92 0.98 -6.96
CA VAL A 76 10.97 1.33 -5.99
C VAL A 76 12.31 0.76 -6.43
N ASP A 77 13.42 1.42 -6.06
CA ASP A 77 14.76 1.11 -6.58
C ASP A 77 15.15 -0.36 -6.40
N VAL A 78 14.81 -0.94 -5.25
CA VAL A 78 15.17 -2.34 -4.95
C VAL A 78 14.47 -3.35 -5.86
N TYR A 79 13.38 -2.96 -6.53
CA TYR A 79 12.69 -3.85 -7.47
C TYR A 79 13.55 -4.25 -8.67
N ALA A 80 14.57 -3.44 -9.01
CA ALA A 80 15.51 -3.75 -10.09
C ALA A 80 16.32 -5.02 -9.82
N ASP A 81 16.53 -5.39 -8.56
CA ASP A 81 17.31 -6.55 -8.14
C ASP A 81 16.44 -7.78 -7.82
N VAL A 82 15.13 -7.67 -7.94
CA VAL A 82 14.20 -8.77 -7.65
C VAL A 82 14.09 -9.72 -8.83
N ALA A 83 14.16 -11.01 -8.56
CA ALA A 83 13.94 -12.05 -9.57
C ALA A 83 12.44 -12.26 -9.82
N TRP A 84 11.82 -11.31 -10.51
CA TRP A 84 10.40 -11.38 -10.84
C TRP A 84 10.06 -12.60 -11.68
N GLN A 85 8.97 -13.28 -11.34
CA GLN A 85 8.43 -14.39 -12.15
C GLN A 85 7.86 -13.88 -13.47
N TYR A 86 7.32 -12.65 -13.47
CA TYR A 86 6.73 -12.02 -14.64
C TYR A 86 7.54 -10.77 -15.03
N PRO A 87 8.60 -10.90 -15.84
CA PRO A 87 9.28 -9.75 -16.41
C PRO A 87 8.28 -8.92 -17.24
N ALA A 88 8.31 -7.61 -17.08
CA ALA A 88 7.40 -6.71 -17.77
C ALA A 88 8.06 -5.34 -17.95
N GLU A 89 7.66 -4.65 -19.02
CA GLU A 89 8.03 -3.26 -19.25
C GLU A 89 7.33 -2.35 -18.23
N ASP A 90 7.96 -1.26 -17.85
CA ASP A 90 7.47 -0.35 -16.81
C ASP A 90 6.03 0.13 -17.06
N GLU A 91 5.68 0.37 -18.33
CA GLU A 91 4.35 0.82 -18.73
C GLU A 91 3.24 -0.21 -18.48
N GLN A 92 3.62 -1.48 -18.30
CA GLN A 92 2.69 -2.60 -18.06
C GLN A 92 2.55 -2.94 -16.58
N VAL A 93 3.31 -2.26 -15.70
CA VAL A 93 3.34 -2.53 -14.26
C VAL A 93 2.60 -1.43 -13.50
N MET A 94 1.65 -1.83 -12.66
CA MET A 94 1.04 -0.96 -11.65
C MET A 94 1.54 -1.36 -10.27
N VAL A 95 1.89 -0.36 -9.46
CA VAL A 95 2.46 -0.57 -8.12
C VAL A 95 1.52 0.01 -7.06
N LEU A 96 1.25 -0.78 -6.04
CA LEU A 96 0.53 -0.37 -4.84
C LEU A 96 1.55 -0.02 -3.74
N HIS A 97 1.49 1.21 -3.25
CA HIS A 97 2.33 1.68 -2.14
C HIS A 97 1.47 2.13 -0.97
N THR A 98 1.98 1.94 0.23
CA THR A 98 1.43 2.55 1.46
C THR A 98 -0.07 2.35 1.61
N LEU A 99 -0.52 1.10 1.44
CA LEU A 99 -1.91 0.75 1.73
C LEU A 99 -2.14 0.81 3.23
N VAL A 100 -3.10 1.62 3.63
CA VAL A 100 -3.51 1.80 5.02
C VAL A 100 -5.02 1.65 5.16
N ILE A 101 -5.43 0.98 6.24
CA ILE A 101 -6.81 0.89 6.68
C ILE A 101 -6.87 1.38 8.12
N GLU A 102 -7.88 2.16 8.46
CA GLU A 102 -8.14 2.61 9.83
C GLU A 102 -8.17 1.40 10.79
N PRO A 103 -7.28 1.33 11.79
CA PRO A 103 -7.23 0.18 12.69
C PRO A 103 -8.55 -0.14 13.38
N ALA A 104 -9.34 0.88 13.72
CA ALA A 104 -10.67 0.72 14.32
C ALA A 104 -11.68 0.01 13.39
N GLU A 105 -11.45 0.05 12.08
CA GLU A 105 -12.28 -0.60 11.06
C GLU A 105 -11.65 -1.91 10.54
N SER A 106 -10.68 -2.44 11.25
CA SER A 106 -10.00 -3.67 10.85
C SER A 106 -10.93 -4.90 10.86
N ARG A 107 -10.57 -5.94 10.10
CA ARG A 107 -11.29 -7.21 9.98
C ARG A 107 -12.66 -7.12 9.30
N GLN A 108 -12.97 -6.05 8.61
CA GLN A 108 -14.20 -5.87 7.82
C GLN A 108 -14.00 -6.12 6.32
N GLY A 109 -12.85 -6.66 5.91
CA GLY A 109 -12.52 -6.92 4.50
C GLY A 109 -12.11 -5.67 3.71
N LEU A 110 -11.92 -4.53 4.36
CA LEU A 110 -11.59 -3.25 3.70
C LEU A 110 -10.25 -3.30 2.94
N GLY A 111 -9.24 -3.94 3.51
CA GLY A 111 -7.95 -4.12 2.84
C GLY A 111 -8.06 -4.97 1.58
N LYS A 112 -8.82 -6.07 1.64
CA LYS A 112 -9.13 -6.89 0.47
C LYS A 112 -9.85 -6.07 -0.61
N ALA A 113 -10.88 -5.34 -0.23
CA ALA A 113 -11.64 -4.50 -1.16
C ALA A 113 -10.75 -3.43 -1.82
N PHE A 114 -9.78 -2.87 -1.09
CA PHE A 114 -8.85 -1.91 -1.66
C PHE A 114 -7.91 -2.56 -2.69
N VAL A 115 -7.41 -3.75 -2.41
CA VAL A 115 -6.56 -4.48 -3.37
C VAL A 115 -7.36 -4.85 -4.63
N GLU A 116 -8.61 -5.29 -4.49
CA GLU A 116 -9.50 -5.57 -5.62
C GLU A 116 -9.76 -4.31 -6.47
N PHE A 117 -9.96 -3.16 -5.84
CA PHE A 117 -10.02 -1.87 -6.55
C PHE A 117 -8.72 -1.56 -7.31
N TYR A 118 -7.56 -1.73 -6.67
CA TYR A 118 -6.26 -1.55 -7.30
C TYR A 118 -6.07 -2.45 -8.53
N GLU A 119 -6.47 -3.71 -8.46
CA GLU A 119 -6.42 -4.64 -9.58
C GLU A 119 -7.30 -4.18 -10.75
N GLY A 120 -8.52 -3.74 -10.45
CA GLY A 120 -9.42 -3.16 -11.46
C GLY A 120 -8.85 -1.90 -12.09
N TYR A 121 -8.33 -1.00 -11.29
CA TYR A 121 -7.69 0.23 -11.77
C TYR A 121 -6.48 -0.07 -12.67
N ALA A 122 -5.64 -1.04 -12.29
CA ALA A 122 -4.52 -1.46 -13.12
C ALA A 122 -4.97 -2.00 -14.49
N ALA A 123 -5.98 -2.86 -14.50
CA ALA A 123 -6.54 -3.41 -15.73
C ALA A 123 -7.10 -2.31 -16.66
N GLU A 124 -7.86 -1.38 -16.12
CA GLU A 124 -8.43 -0.25 -16.85
C GLU A 124 -7.35 0.68 -17.44
N ASN A 125 -6.16 0.71 -16.83
CA ASN A 125 -5.02 1.51 -17.29
C ASN A 125 -3.99 0.70 -18.11
N GLY A 126 -4.35 -0.50 -18.57
CA GLY A 126 -3.50 -1.32 -19.44
C GLY A 126 -2.33 -2.00 -18.75
N CYS A 127 -2.37 -2.11 -17.43
CA CYS A 127 -1.33 -2.77 -16.64
C CYS A 127 -1.78 -4.18 -16.23
N ALA A 128 -1.22 -5.20 -16.87
CA ALA A 128 -1.51 -6.59 -16.56
C ALA A 128 -0.63 -7.15 -15.43
N TYR A 129 0.41 -6.45 -15.04
CA TYR A 129 1.38 -6.88 -14.02
C TYR A 129 1.30 -5.99 -12.80
N LEU A 130 1.16 -6.61 -11.65
CA LEU A 130 0.97 -5.95 -10.38
C LEU A 130 2.18 -6.22 -9.49
N ARG A 131 2.71 -5.17 -8.88
CA ARG A 131 3.81 -5.27 -7.91
C ARG A 131 3.50 -4.48 -6.66
N MET A 132 3.95 -4.98 -5.55
CA MET A 132 3.85 -4.32 -4.24
C MET A 132 4.90 -4.89 -3.31
N ASP A 133 5.01 -4.32 -2.14
CA ASP A 133 5.91 -4.78 -1.10
C ASP A 133 5.30 -4.64 0.29
N THR A 134 5.89 -5.35 1.22
CA THR A 134 5.59 -5.21 2.64
C THR A 134 6.80 -5.64 3.49
N ASN A 135 6.84 -5.23 4.74
CA ASN A 135 7.87 -5.68 5.67
C ASN A 135 7.71 -7.18 5.94
N ALA A 136 8.83 -7.93 5.94
CA ALA A 136 8.82 -9.38 6.19
C ALA A 136 8.15 -9.77 7.52
N ARG A 137 8.15 -8.88 8.50
CA ARG A 137 7.50 -9.07 9.80
C ARG A 137 6.02 -8.70 9.81
N ASN A 138 5.50 -8.08 8.74
CA ASN A 138 4.08 -7.77 8.61
C ASN A 138 3.29 -9.02 8.19
N LYS A 139 3.03 -9.88 9.15
CA LYS A 139 2.37 -11.17 8.94
C LYS A 139 0.94 -11.01 8.40
N ALA A 140 0.21 -10.00 8.87
CA ALA A 140 -1.15 -9.74 8.45
C ALA A 140 -1.22 -9.37 6.96
N ALA A 141 -0.36 -8.48 6.49
CA ALA A 141 -0.28 -8.09 5.07
C ALA A 141 0.16 -9.27 4.19
N ARG A 142 1.19 -10.01 4.58
CA ARG A 142 1.66 -11.19 3.83
C ARG A 142 0.55 -12.23 3.66
N LYS A 143 -0.21 -12.49 4.73
CA LYS A 143 -1.36 -13.42 4.68
C LYS A 143 -2.46 -12.90 3.75
N LEU A 144 -2.78 -11.60 3.83
CA LEU A 144 -3.77 -10.99 2.95
C LEU A 144 -3.39 -11.15 1.49
N TYR A 145 -2.18 -10.77 1.12
CA TYR A 145 -1.71 -10.81 -0.27
C TYR A 145 -1.59 -12.23 -0.80
N ALA A 146 -1.10 -13.17 0.01
CA ALA A 146 -1.08 -14.59 -0.37
C ALA A 146 -2.50 -15.13 -0.66
N GLY A 147 -3.48 -14.76 0.16
CA GLY A 147 -4.88 -15.12 -0.03
C GLY A 147 -5.51 -14.52 -1.30
N LEU A 148 -4.95 -13.43 -1.81
CA LEU A 148 -5.37 -12.76 -3.05
C LEU A 148 -4.57 -13.20 -4.28
N GLY A 149 -3.69 -14.20 -4.14
CA GLY A 149 -2.95 -14.78 -5.25
C GLY A 149 -1.64 -14.08 -5.60
N TYR A 150 -1.12 -13.23 -4.72
CA TYR A 150 0.19 -12.62 -4.91
C TYR A 150 1.30 -13.60 -4.56
N TRP A 151 2.33 -13.60 -5.39
CA TRP A 151 3.55 -14.40 -5.23
C TRP A 151 4.66 -13.57 -4.60
N GLU A 152 5.30 -14.09 -3.57
CA GLU A 152 6.48 -13.46 -2.98
C GLU A 152 7.71 -13.77 -3.87
N ALA A 153 8.13 -12.80 -4.66
CA ALA A 153 9.24 -12.96 -5.60
C ALA A 153 10.61 -12.92 -4.91
N GLY A 154 10.71 -12.28 -3.76
CA GLY A 154 11.94 -12.24 -2.98
C GLY A 154 11.81 -11.38 -1.73
N ILE A 155 12.78 -11.52 -0.84
CA ILE A 155 12.95 -10.68 0.35
C ILE A 155 14.28 -9.94 0.21
N MET A 156 14.21 -8.61 0.13
CA MET A 156 15.35 -7.75 -0.16
C MET A 156 15.75 -6.95 1.07
N PRO A 157 17.00 -7.07 1.56
CA PRO A 157 17.50 -6.18 2.60
C PRO A 157 17.74 -4.79 2.03
N CYS A 158 17.21 -3.75 2.67
CA CYS A 158 17.36 -2.38 2.18
C CYS A 158 17.12 -1.33 3.27
N VAL A 159 17.52 -0.10 2.98
CA VAL A 159 16.95 1.10 3.62
C VAL A 159 15.70 1.45 2.83
N PHE A 160 14.55 1.51 3.48
CA PHE A 160 13.28 1.73 2.80
C PHE A 160 12.50 2.89 3.43
N ASN A 161 12.18 3.89 2.62
CA ASN A 161 11.53 5.12 3.09
C ASN A 161 12.26 5.78 4.28
N GLY A 162 13.58 5.78 4.28
CA GLY A 162 14.40 6.31 5.36
C GLY A 162 14.54 5.41 6.58
N ILE A 163 13.95 4.21 6.56
CA ILE A 163 14.01 3.24 7.66
C ILE A 163 15.12 2.23 7.34
N PRO A 164 16.16 2.09 8.20
CA PRO A 164 17.23 1.14 7.98
C PRO A 164 16.81 -0.29 8.32
N ASP A 165 17.62 -1.25 7.86
CA ASP A 165 17.51 -2.68 8.21
C ASP A 165 16.14 -3.29 7.88
N VAL A 166 15.49 -2.84 6.81
CA VAL A 166 14.23 -3.42 6.35
C VAL A 166 14.50 -4.68 5.54
N GLN A 167 13.77 -5.75 5.88
CA GLN A 167 13.64 -6.94 5.03
C GLN A 167 12.35 -6.78 4.24
N LEU A 168 12.46 -6.36 2.99
CA LEU A 168 11.32 -6.02 2.13
C LEU A 168 10.87 -7.23 1.32
N VAL A 169 9.67 -7.70 1.59
CA VAL A 169 9.04 -8.74 0.77
C VAL A 169 8.45 -8.07 -0.47
N CYS A 170 8.94 -8.48 -1.63
CA CYS A 170 8.46 -7.99 -2.92
C CYS A 170 7.49 -9.01 -3.52
N LEU A 171 6.29 -8.57 -3.85
CA LEU A 171 5.20 -9.40 -4.31
C LEU A 171 4.75 -9.02 -5.71
N GLU A 172 4.27 -10.02 -6.45
CA GLU A 172 3.73 -9.82 -7.80
C GLU A 172 2.51 -10.66 -8.05
N LYS A 173 1.70 -10.20 -9.00
CA LYS A 173 0.56 -10.93 -9.57
C LYS A 173 0.41 -10.52 -11.03
N LYS A 174 0.02 -11.48 -11.87
CA LYS A 174 -0.40 -11.23 -13.24
C LYS A 174 -1.92 -11.34 -13.31
N LEU A 175 -2.56 -10.34 -13.88
CA LEU A 175 -4.00 -10.34 -14.15
C LEU A 175 -4.36 -11.24 -15.33
#